data_7bb00d128b937cd12828219ae4bfdf42
#
_entry.id   7bb00d128b937cd12828219ae4bfdf42
#
_cell.length_a   1.000
_cell.length_b   1.000
_cell.length_c   1.000
_cell.angle_alpha   90.00
_cell.angle_beta   90.00
_cell.angle_gamma   90.00
#
_symmetry.space_group_name_H-M   'P 1'
#
loop_
_entity.id
_entity.type
_entity.pdbx_description
1 polymer ?
#
loop_
_entity_poly.entity_id
_entity_poly.type
_entity_poly.pdbx_seq_one_letter_code
_entity_poly.pdbx_strand_id
1 'polypeptide(L)'
;KNDEGFIALTEHEDPLIQQLCAVRLGTKSTIEESRIQRFIDVGKRNKGLLPIPLKYYGAHTGRWAGSDKVNFQNLPSRDKKKKTLKNAVVAPDDHFVINCDSAQIEARVLAWLAGQTDVVEQFARGDDVYSLFATKIYGREISKKDPVERFVGKTCILGLGYGTGALKLQHTLKTQPPCAVVTEEEAKEYVRIYREENDKIIKLWQDSDKALAHIAEGKKGGIWLGKHKCLWVTKEGIQLPNDLYIRYPDLKWDTTET
;
A
#
# COMPACT_ATOMS: atom_id res chain seq x y z
N LYS A 1 -12.79 -5.40 -13.80
CA LYS A 1 -13.49 -5.96 -14.97
C LYS A 1 -12.62 -6.84 -15.86
N ASN A 2 -11.31 -6.70 -15.80
CA ASN A 2 -10.35 -7.48 -16.62
C ASN A 2 -9.61 -8.52 -15.76
N ASP A 3 -10.16 -8.89 -14.63
CA ASP A 3 -9.66 -9.95 -13.77
C ASP A 3 -10.10 -11.30 -14.35
N GLU A 4 -9.14 -12.15 -14.72
CA GLU A 4 -9.44 -13.45 -15.33
C GLU A 4 -10.27 -14.35 -14.43
N GLY A 5 -10.03 -14.31 -13.10
CA GLY A 5 -10.82 -15.06 -12.14
C GLY A 5 -12.27 -14.58 -12.11
N PHE A 6 -12.51 -13.27 -12.27
CA PHE A 6 -13.87 -12.73 -12.33
C PHE A 6 -14.57 -13.06 -13.67
N ILE A 7 -13.81 -13.12 -14.77
CA ILE A 7 -14.34 -13.56 -16.07
C ILE A 7 -14.68 -15.05 -16.00
N ALA A 8 -13.83 -15.87 -15.42
CA ALA A 8 -14.10 -17.31 -15.23
C ALA A 8 -15.38 -17.56 -14.42
N LEU A 9 -15.73 -16.68 -13.47
CA LEU A 9 -16.99 -16.77 -12.73
C LEU A 9 -18.25 -16.54 -13.59
N THR A 10 -18.11 -16.00 -14.80
CA THR A 10 -19.26 -15.91 -15.75
C THR A 10 -19.64 -17.26 -16.33
N GLU A 11 -18.78 -18.27 -16.19
CA GLU A 11 -19.00 -19.66 -16.60
C GLU A 11 -19.17 -20.61 -15.40
N HIS A 12 -19.44 -20.04 -14.20
CA HIS A 12 -19.65 -20.82 -12.98
C HIS A 12 -20.89 -21.69 -13.08
N GLU A 13 -20.89 -22.88 -12.45
CA GLU A 13 -22.00 -23.85 -12.50
C GLU A 13 -23.31 -23.28 -11.93
N ASP A 14 -23.23 -22.37 -10.94
CA ASP A 14 -24.40 -21.72 -10.36
C ASP A 14 -24.88 -20.54 -11.22
N PRO A 15 -26.12 -20.59 -11.78
CA PRO A 15 -26.69 -19.55 -12.62
C PRO A 15 -26.79 -18.17 -11.92
N LEU A 16 -26.94 -18.14 -10.59
CA LEU A 16 -26.99 -16.89 -9.83
C LEU A 16 -25.64 -16.19 -9.85
N ILE A 17 -24.56 -16.94 -9.69
CA ILE A 17 -23.19 -16.41 -9.77
C ILE A 17 -22.91 -15.88 -11.19
N GLN A 18 -23.31 -16.62 -12.23
CA GLN A 18 -23.20 -16.16 -13.62
C GLN A 18 -23.92 -14.81 -13.84
N GLN A 19 -25.17 -14.73 -13.40
CA GLN A 19 -25.97 -13.49 -13.56
C GLN A 19 -25.36 -12.32 -12.79
N LEU A 20 -24.92 -12.51 -11.54
CA LEU A 20 -24.28 -11.47 -10.75
C LEU A 20 -22.99 -10.97 -11.43
N CYS A 21 -22.18 -11.89 -11.97
CA CYS A 21 -20.96 -11.53 -12.70
C CYS A 21 -21.27 -10.80 -14.01
N ALA A 22 -22.26 -11.24 -14.77
CA ALA A 22 -22.71 -10.59 -16.01
C ALA A 22 -23.21 -9.16 -15.74
N VAL A 23 -24.04 -8.96 -14.71
CA VAL A 23 -24.50 -7.62 -14.28
C VAL A 23 -23.31 -6.76 -13.87
N ARG A 24 -22.37 -7.28 -13.10
CA ARG A 24 -21.17 -6.54 -12.67
C ARG A 24 -20.28 -6.15 -13.85
N LEU A 25 -20.10 -7.01 -14.83
CA LEU A 25 -19.35 -6.71 -16.06
C LEU A 25 -20.08 -5.68 -16.92
N GLY A 26 -21.40 -5.80 -17.06
CA GLY A 26 -22.22 -4.84 -17.81
C GLY A 26 -22.28 -3.45 -17.16
N THR A 27 -22.19 -3.36 -15.83
CA THR A 27 -22.32 -2.09 -15.11
C THR A 27 -21.08 -1.22 -15.32
N LYS A 28 -21.26 -0.04 -15.93
CA LYS A 28 -20.23 0.98 -16.08
C LYS A 28 -19.92 1.63 -14.71
N SER A 29 -18.63 1.78 -14.40
CA SER A 29 -18.25 2.56 -13.22
C SER A 29 -18.45 4.05 -13.46
N THR A 30 -19.28 4.70 -12.66
CA THR A 30 -19.57 6.14 -12.74
C THR A 30 -18.67 6.98 -11.80
N ILE A 31 -17.69 6.36 -11.17
CA ILE A 31 -16.81 7.04 -10.19
C ILE A 31 -16.07 8.22 -10.82
N GLU A 32 -15.56 8.05 -12.03
CA GLU A 32 -14.82 9.11 -12.72
C GLU A 32 -15.76 10.25 -13.15
N GLU A 33 -16.92 9.90 -13.70
CA GLU A 33 -17.93 10.85 -14.11
C GLU A 33 -18.41 11.68 -12.91
N SER A 34 -18.70 11.04 -11.79
CA SER A 34 -19.09 11.70 -10.54
C SER A 34 -18.00 12.64 -10.01
N ARG A 35 -16.73 12.27 -10.12
CA ARG A 35 -15.59 13.12 -9.74
C ARG A 35 -15.47 14.33 -10.66
N ILE A 36 -15.57 14.13 -11.97
CA ILE A 36 -15.52 15.20 -12.96
C ILE A 36 -16.66 16.19 -12.72
N GLN A 37 -17.90 15.69 -12.56
CA GLN A 37 -19.05 16.53 -12.29
C GLN A 37 -18.86 17.33 -11.00
N ARG A 38 -18.32 16.69 -9.93
CA ARG A 38 -18.01 17.39 -8.68
C ARG A 38 -16.99 18.51 -8.87
N PHE A 39 -15.94 18.31 -9.66
CA PHE A 39 -14.94 19.35 -9.96
C PHE A 39 -15.59 20.53 -10.70
N ILE A 40 -16.43 20.24 -11.69
CA ILE A 40 -17.18 21.26 -12.42
C ILE A 40 -18.10 22.07 -11.49
N ASP A 41 -18.87 21.38 -10.64
CA ASP A 41 -19.83 22.02 -9.75
C ASP A 41 -19.13 22.87 -8.68
N VAL A 42 -18.00 22.41 -8.15
CA VAL A 42 -17.21 23.15 -7.18
C VAL A 42 -16.52 24.36 -7.84
N GLY A 43 -15.91 24.15 -9.02
CA GLY A 43 -15.26 25.22 -9.76
C GLY A 43 -16.24 26.32 -10.16
N LYS A 44 -17.44 25.98 -10.64
CA LYS A 44 -18.50 26.97 -10.96
C LYS A 44 -18.89 27.83 -9.74
N ARG A 45 -19.01 27.20 -8.55
CA ARG A 45 -19.37 27.93 -7.32
C ARG A 45 -18.24 28.81 -6.79
N ASN A 46 -16.99 28.42 -7.01
CA ASN A 46 -15.82 29.05 -6.43
C ASN A 46 -14.97 29.81 -7.47
N LYS A 47 -15.57 30.33 -8.54
CA LYS A 47 -14.87 31.14 -9.57
C LYS A 47 -13.65 30.41 -10.17
N GLY A 48 -13.78 29.13 -10.43
CA GLY A 48 -12.70 28.28 -10.97
C GLY A 48 -11.78 27.67 -9.92
N LEU A 49 -11.82 28.08 -8.68
CA LEU A 49 -10.96 27.56 -7.63
C LEU A 49 -11.50 26.25 -7.05
N LEU A 50 -10.61 25.28 -6.89
CA LEU A 50 -10.90 23.99 -6.24
C LEU A 50 -10.28 23.99 -4.84
N PRO A 51 -11.07 23.97 -3.76
CA PRO A 51 -10.57 23.76 -2.42
C PRO A 51 -10.00 22.35 -2.30
N ILE A 52 -8.98 22.18 -1.48
CA ILE A 52 -8.39 20.87 -1.17
C ILE A 52 -8.90 20.43 0.22
N PRO A 53 -10.06 19.76 0.29
CA PRO A 53 -10.65 19.38 1.56
C PRO A 53 -9.92 18.16 2.12
N LEU A 54 -9.05 18.39 3.10
CA LEU A 54 -8.32 17.37 3.81
C LEU A 54 -8.79 17.28 5.26
N LYS A 55 -9.00 16.06 5.74
CA LYS A 55 -9.29 15.77 7.12
C LYS A 55 -8.01 15.31 7.81
N TYR A 56 -7.58 16.09 8.81
CA TYR A 56 -6.45 15.72 9.67
C TYR A 56 -6.77 14.44 10.42
N TYR A 57 -5.81 13.51 10.48
CA TYR A 57 -5.97 12.21 11.11
C TYR A 57 -7.24 11.48 10.64
N GLY A 58 -7.54 11.57 9.34
CA GLY A 58 -8.77 11.02 8.77
C GLY A 58 -8.72 9.50 8.52
N ALA A 59 -7.54 8.91 8.55
CA ALA A 59 -7.32 7.47 8.49
C ALA A 59 -6.89 6.95 9.87
N HIS A 60 -7.20 5.70 10.17
CA HIS A 60 -6.81 5.02 11.41
C HIS A 60 -5.30 5.10 11.71
N THR A 61 -4.49 5.10 10.67
CA THR A 61 -3.02 5.20 10.75
C THR A 61 -2.48 6.63 10.90
N GLY A 62 -3.34 7.62 11.14
CA GLY A 62 -2.95 9.03 11.30
C GLY A 62 -2.71 9.78 10.00
N ARG A 63 -2.94 9.18 8.84
CA ARG A 63 -2.81 9.87 7.54
C ARG A 63 -3.93 10.89 7.34
N TRP A 64 -3.61 11.97 6.61
CA TRP A 64 -4.62 12.85 6.07
C TRP A 64 -5.53 12.08 5.11
N ALA A 65 -6.83 12.33 5.17
CA ALA A 65 -7.80 11.75 4.24
C ALA A 65 -8.51 12.86 3.47
N GLY A 66 -8.87 12.56 2.23
CA GLY A 66 -9.74 13.44 1.46
C GLY A 66 -11.15 13.47 2.07
N SER A 67 -11.78 14.63 2.06
CA SER A 67 -13.16 14.81 2.48
C SER A 67 -14.01 15.40 1.36
N ASP A 68 -15.27 15.69 1.63
CA ASP A 68 -16.21 16.33 0.67
C ASP A 68 -16.29 15.63 -0.70
N LYS A 69 -16.14 14.29 -0.72
CA LYS A 69 -16.15 13.45 -1.94
C LYS A 69 -15.07 13.82 -2.98
N VAL A 70 -14.07 14.60 -2.58
CA VAL A 70 -12.92 14.97 -3.40
C VAL A 70 -11.64 14.57 -2.69
N ASN A 71 -10.86 13.67 -3.29
CA ASN A 71 -9.57 13.28 -2.76
C ASN A 71 -8.49 13.48 -3.82
N PHE A 72 -7.76 14.59 -3.71
CA PHE A 72 -6.65 14.93 -4.61
C PHE A 72 -5.48 13.95 -4.50
N GLN A 73 -5.28 13.31 -3.34
CA GLN A 73 -4.22 12.32 -3.12
C GLN A 73 -4.40 11.07 -3.99
N ASN A 74 -5.67 10.76 -4.34
CA ASN A 74 -6.04 9.56 -5.09
C ASN A 74 -6.45 9.87 -6.54
N LEU A 75 -6.02 10.99 -7.09
CA LEU A 75 -6.23 11.26 -8.52
C LEU A 75 -5.39 10.30 -9.37
N PRO A 76 -5.99 9.68 -10.40
CA PRO A 76 -5.29 8.74 -11.25
C PRO A 76 -4.06 9.38 -11.91
N SER A 77 -2.91 8.72 -11.84
CA SER A 77 -1.66 9.23 -12.42
C SER A 77 -1.00 8.26 -13.40
N ARG A 78 -1.32 6.96 -13.34
CA ARG A 78 -0.69 5.90 -14.15
C ARG A 78 -1.38 5.67 -15.48
N ASP A 79 -2.71 5.72 -15.52
CA ASP A 79 -3.50 5.56 -16.74
C ASP A 79 -3.54 6.89 -17.51
N LYS A 80 -3.09 6.88 -18.76
CA LYS A 80 -3.04 8.10 -19.62
C LYS A 80 -4.40 8.76 -19.77
N LYS A 81 -5.49 7.99 -19.94
CA LYS A 81 -6.85 8.53 -20.08
C LYS A 81 -7.35 9.14 -18.79
N LYS A 82 -7.12 8.46 -17.66
CA LYS A 82 -7.56 8.90 -16.34
C LYS A 82 -6.72 10.05 -15.77
N LYS A 83 -5.47 10.19 -16.22
CA LYS A 83 -4.59 11.32 -15.87
C LYS A 83 -5.17 12.69 -16.27
N THR A 84 -6.07 12.73 -17.23
CA THR A 84 -6.71 13.96 -17.70
C THR A 84 -7.34 14.75 -16.56
N LEU A 85 -8.00 14.09 -15.60
CA LEU A 85 -8.58 14.75 -14.44
C LEU A 85 -7.53 15.42 -13.55
N LYS A 86 -6.37 14.78 -13.36
CA LYS A 86 -5.25 15.38 -12.63
C LYS A 86 -4.66 16.57 -13.37
N ASN A 87 -4.55 16.48 -14.69
CA ASN A 87 -4.00 17.54 -15.53
C ASN A 87 -4.95 18.75 -15.65
N ALA A 88 -6.25 18.58 -15.34
CA ALA A 88 -7.21 19.68 -15.31
C ALA A 88 -7.03 20.60 -14.08
N VAL A 89 -6.26 20.17 -13.09
CA VAL A 89 -5.89 21.00 -11.94
C VAL A 89 -4.68 21.85 -12.34
N VAL A 90 -4.91 23.10 -12.61
CA VAL A 90 -3.88 24.08 -13.04
C VAL A 90 -3.70 25.15 -11.97
N ALA A 91 -2.55 25.80 -11.98
CA ALA A 91 -2.31 26.98 -11.15
C ALA A 91 -3.00 28.20 -11.76
N PRO A 92 -3.49 29.16 -10.95
CA PRO A 92 -3.80 30.51 -11.42
C PRO A 92 -2.55 31.21 -11.99
N ASP A 93 -2.75 32.33 -12.69
CA ASP A 93 -1.64 33.14 -13.19
C ASP A 93 -0.69 33.51 -12.05
N ASP A 94 0.59 33.54 -12.34
CA ASP A 94 1.69 33.80 -11.38
C ASP A 94 1.80 32.80 -10.20
N HIS A 95 1.21 31.62 -10.32
CA HIS A 95 1.28 30.54 -9.33
C HIS A 95 1.75 29.24 -9.96
N PHE A 96 2.21 28.32 -9.10
CA PHE A 96 2.62 26.97 -9.50
C PHE A 96 1.91 25.91 -8.67
N VAL A 97 1.55 24.79 -9.30
CA VAL A 97 1.15 23.58 -8.59
C VAL A 97 2.39 22.72 -8.32
N ILE A 98 2.76 22.60 -7.07
CA ILE A 98 3.87 21.75 -6.65
C ILE A 98 3.30 20.41 -6.18
N ASN A 99 3.74 19.31 -6.80
CA ASN A 99 3.40 17.95 -6.37
C ASN A 99 4.67 17.26 -5.88
N CYS A 100 4.76 17.05 -4.57
CA CYS A 100 5.90 16.41 -3.94
C CYS A 100 5.42 15.10 -3.28
N ASP A 101 6.15 14.01 -3.51
CA ASP A 101 5.90 12.71 -2.91
C ASP A 101 7.20 12.16 -2.31
N SER A 102 7.11 11.63 -1.09
CA SER A 102 8.26 11.01 -0.44
C SER A 102 8.49 9.63 -1.06
N ALA A 103 9.54 9.53 -1.88
CA ALA A 103 9.85 8.31 -2.60
C ALA A 103 10.10 7.13 -1.65
N GLN A 104 9.30 6.07 -1.82
CA GLN A 104 9.49 4.78 -1.13
C GLN A 104 9.44 4.90 0.41
N ILE A 105 8.71 5.88 0.95
CA ILE A 105 8.73 6.20 2.39
C ILE A 105 8.40 5.00 3.27
N GLU A 106 7.46 4.15 2.86
CA GLU A 106 7.04 2.99 3.63
C GLU A 106 8.18 1.98 3.79
N ALA A 107 8.88 1.65 2.71
CA ALA A 107 10.03 0.73 2.75
C ALA A 107 11.21 1.33 3.55
N ARG A 108 11.45 2.63 3.42
CA ARG A 108 12.50 3.34 4.17
C ARG A 108 12.23 3.33 5.67
N VAL A 109 11.01 3.69 6.07
CA VAL A 109 10.62 3.72 7.49
C VAL A 109 10.60 2.31 8.08
N LEU A 110 10.11 1.30 7.33
CA LEU A 110 10.12 -0.09 7.77
C LEU A 110 11.55 -0.58 8.04
N ALA A 111 12.46 -0.40 7.08
CA ALA A 111 13.86 -0.79 7.25
C ALA A 111 14.53 -0.06 8.43
N TRP A 112 14.25 1.24 8.59
CA TRP A 112 14.78 2.02 9.70
C TRP A 112 14.23 1.54 11.05
N LEU A 113 12.91 1.37 11.18
CA LEU A 113 12.29 0.86 12.42
C LEU A 113 12.80 -0.52 12.81
N ALA A 114 12.99 -1.40 11.83
CA ALA A 114 13.52 -2.74 12.04
C ALA A 114 15.01 -2.73 12.41
N GLY A 115 15.75 -1.70 11.99
CA GLY A 115 17.22 -1.68 12.07
C GLY A 115 17.87 -2.53 10.97
N GLN A 116 17.24 -2.63 9.81
CA GLN A 116 17.77 -3.28 8.60
C GLN A 116 18.73 -2.31 7.91
N THR A 117 19.94 -2.17 8.43
CA THR A 117 20.90 -1.12 8.09
C THR A 117 21.39 -1.17 6.65
N ASP A 118 21.58 -2.35 6.11
CA ASP A 118 21.96 -2.57 4.71
C ASP A 118 20.96 -1.96 3.72
N VAL A 119 19.66 -2.16 3.96
CA VAL A 119 18.58 -1.55 3.15
C VAL A 119 18.52 -0.04 3.36
N VAL A 120 18.71 0.44 4.58
CA VAL A 120 18.77 1.89 4.88
C VAL A 120 19.94 2.54 4.13
N GLU A 121 21.10 1.91 4.12
CA GLU A 121 22.28 2.39 3.40
C GLU A 121 22.09 2.37 1.88
N GLN A 122 21.44 1.35 1.32
CA GLN A 122 21.06 1.32 -0.10
C GLN A 122 20.20 2.54 -0.46
N PHE A 123 19.20 2.85 0.36
CA PHE A 123 18.40 4.05 0.17
C PHE A 123 19.20 5.35 0.32
N ALA A 124 20.16 5.41 1.24
CA ALA A 124 21.01 6.58 1.45
C ALA A 124 21.94 6.85 0.24
N ARG A 125 22.46 5.79 -0.38
CA ARG A 125 23.26 5.88 -1.62
C ARG A 125 22.42 6.24 -2.85
N GLY A 126 21.08 6.19 -2.76
CA GLY A 126 20.18 6.39 -3.89
C GLY A 126 20.05 5.18 -4.81
N ASP A 127 20.40 3.99 -4.31
CA ASP A 127 20.28 2.74 -5.06
C ASP A 127 18.82 2.43 -5.43
N ASP A 128 18.63 1.75 -6.56
CA ASP A 128 17.32 1.21 -6.93
C ASP A 128 17.07 -0.11 -6.21
N VAL A 129 16.62 -0.04 -4.96
CA VAL A 129 16.37 -1.20 -4.10
C VAL A 129 15.46 -2.25 -4.75
N TYR A 130 14.56 -1.82 -5.64
CA TYR A 130 13.70 -2.73 -6.39
C TYR A 130 14.48 -3.56 -7.41
N SER A 131 15.38 -2.93 -8.15
CA SER A 131 16.26 -3.63 -9.08
C SER A 131 17.26 -4.51 -8.35
N LEU A 132 17.81 -4.05 -7.23
CA LEU A 132 18.73 -4.85 -6.41
C LEU A 132 18.07 -6.12 -5.89
N PHE A 133 16.83 -6.02 -5.39
CA PHE A 133 16.11 -7.20 -4.94
C PHE A 133 15.72 -8.13 -6.09
N ALA A 134 15.31 -7.59 -7.24
CA ALA A 134 15.07 -8.39 -8.44
C ALA A 134 16.35 -9.10 -8.91
N THR A 135 17.51 -8.46 -8.84
CA THR A 135 18.81 -9.09 -9.15
C THR A 135 19.06 -10.35 -8.29
N LYS A 136 18.69 -10.32 -7.01
CA LYS A 136 18.78 -11.49 -6.13
C LYS A 136 17.81 -12.60 -6.54
N ILE A 137 16.57 -12.25 -6.88
CA ILE A 137 15.55 -13.21 -7.33
C ILE A 137 16.00 -13.92 -8.61
N TYR A 138 16.45 -13.15 -9.59
CA TYR A 138 16.74 -13.68 -10.94
C TYR A 138 18.17 -14.15 -11.14
N GLY A 139 19.07 -13.94 -10.17
CA GLY A 139 20.49 -14.34 -10.26
C GLY A 139 21.27 -13.62 -11.38
N ARG A 140 20.75 -12.52 -11.92
CA ARG A 140 21.39 -11.68 -12.93
C ARG A 140 21.14 -10.20 -12.63
N GLU A 141 21.99 -9.34 -13.11
CA GLU A 141 21.81 -7.89 -12.94
C GLU A 141 20.47 -7.43 -13.57
N ILE A 142 19.66 -6.76 -12.75
CA ILE A 142 18.38 -6.15 -13.14
C ILE A 142 18.48 -4.64 -12.96
N SER A 143 17.97 -3.91 -13.94
CA SER A 143 18.00 -2.45 -13.99
C SER A 143 16.64 -1.88 -14.40
N LYS A 144 16.57 -0.56 -14.57
CA LYS A 144 15.39 0.13 -15.13
C LYS A 144 15.05 -0.28 -16.57
N LYS A 145 15.97 -0.98 -17.25
CA LYS A 145 15.77 -1.50 -18.62
C LYS A 145 14.99 -2.83 -18.62
N ASP A 146 14.85 -3.45 -17.45
CA ASP A 146 14.14 -4.72 -17.24
C ASP A 146 12.83 -4.46 -16.47
N PRO A 147 11.81 -3.87 -17.11
CA PRO A 147 10.66 -3.31 -16.41
C PRO A 147 9.77 -4.36 -15.72
N VAL A 148 9.71 -5.57 -16.24
CA VAL A 148 8.89 -6.66 -15.67
C VAL A 148 9.58 -7.22 -14.43
N GLU A 149 10.83 -7.58 -14.51
CA GLU A 149 11.61 -8.12 -13.38
C GLU A 149 11.75 -7.07 -12.27
N ARG A 150 11.99 -5.81 -12.64
CA ARG A 150 12.00 -4.72 -11.68
C ARG A 150 10.63 -4.52 -11.02
N PHE A 151 9.53 -4.73 -11.74
CA PHE A 151 8.19 -4.72 -11.17
C PHE A 151 7.98 -5.85 -10.16
N VAL A 152 8.51 -7.05 -10.44
CA VAL A 152 8.51 -8.16 -9.47
C VAL A 152 9.26 -7.74 -8.20
N GLY A 153 10.48 -7.24 -8.32
CA GLY A 153 11.26 -6.75 -7.18
C GLY A 153 10.54 -5.66 -6.38
N LYS A 154 9.89 -4.71 -7.07
CA LYS A 154 9.07 -3.67 -6.43
C LYS A 154 7.88 -4.26 -5.66
N THR A 155 7.17 -5.20 -6.26
CA THR A 155 6.00 -5.83 -5.65
C THR A 155 6.40 -6.65 -4.44
N CYS A 156 7.54 -7.34 -4.50
CA CYS A 156 8.11 -8.05 -3.36
C CYS A 156 8.47 -7.07 -2.22
N ILE A 157 9.29 -6.06 -2.47
CA ILE A 157 9.71 -5.11 -1.42
C ILE A 157 8.51 -4.44 -0.74
N LEU A 158 7.52 -4.00 -1.51
CA LEU A 158 6.35 -3.34 -0.94
C LEU A 158 5.37 -4.34 -0.32
N GLY A 159 5.04 -5.43 -1.00
CA GLY A 159 4.05 -6.41 -0.53
C GLY A 159 4.57 -7.24 0.65
N LEU A 160 5.77 -7.78 0.52
CA LEU A 160 6.35 -8.62 1.57
C LEU A 160 6.74 -7.81 2.81
N GLY A 161 7.03 -6.51 2.66
CA GLY A 161 7.19 -5.59 3.79
C GLY A 161 5.97 -5.51 4.71
N TYR A 162 4.79 -5.80 4.18
CA TYR A 162 3.53 -5.93 4.94
C TYR A 162 3.16 -7.36 5.31
N GLY A 163 4.09 -8.31 5.23
CA GLY A 163 3.83 -9.71 5.59
C GLY A 163 2.97 -10.48 4.58
N THR A 164 2.87 -10.02 3.34
CA THR A 164 2.10 -10.71 2.28
C THR A 164 2.62 -12.14 2.08
N GLY A 165 1.70 -13.12 1.98
CA GLY A 165 2.05 -14.51 1.64
C GLY A 165 2.20 -14.75 0.13
N ALA A 166 2.70 -15.93 -0.23
CA ALA A 166 3.04 -16.30 -1.61
C ALA A 166 1.84 -16.24 -2.58
N LEU A 167 0.68 -16.75 -2.19
CA LEU A 167 -0.53 -16.75 -3.03
C LEU A 167 -0.99 -15.32 -3.36
N LYS A 168 -1.00 -14.43 -2.37
CA LYS A 168 -1.37 -13.03 -2.58
C LYS A 168 -0.31 -12.29 -3.42
N LEU A 169 0.96 -12.61 -3.25
CA LEU A 169 2.04 -12.08 -4.07
C LEU A 169 1.86 -12.49 -5.54
N GLN A 170 1.65 -13.80 -5.80
CA GLN A 170 1.39 -14.35 -7.13
C GLN A 170 0.19 -13.66 -7.80
N HIS A 171 -0.93 -13.57 -7.10
CA HIS A 171 -2.12 -12.88 -7.60
C HIS A 171 -1.84 -11.40 -7.94
N THR A 172 -1.10 -10.70 -7.07
CA THR A 172 -0.76 -9.29 -7.30
C THR A 172 0.13 -9.12 -8.53
N LEU A 173 1.13 -9.99 -8.71
CA LEU A 173 2.02 -9.99 -9.88
C LEU A 173 1.25 -10.25 -11.17
N LYS A 174 0.30 -11.18 -11.15
CA LYS A 174 -0.53 -11.51 -12.31
C LYS A 174 -1.50 -10.39 -12.70
N THR A 175 -2.08 -9.69 -11.72
CA THR A 175 -3.19 -8.74 -11.96
C THR A 175 -2.77 -7.28 -12.11
N GLN A 176 -1.60 -6.89 -11.60
CA GLN A 176 -1.13 -5.52 -11.70
C GLN A 176 -0.17 -5.32 -12.88
N PRO A 177 -0.40 -4.31 -13.75
CA PRO A 177 0.50 -4.00 -14.85
C PRO A 177 1.94 -3.69 -14.38
N PRO A 178 2.98 -4.19 -15.10
CA PRO A 178 2.97 -4.80 -16.43
C PRO A 178 2.54 -6.27 -16.50
N CYS A 179 2.08 -6.86 -15.43
CA CYS A 179 1.71 -8.26 -15.25
C CYS A 179 2.91 -9.21 -15.40
N ALA A 180 3.17 -9.96 -14.34
CA ALA A 180 4.19 -11.02 -14.35
C ALA A 180 3.52 -12.32 -13.93
N VAL A 181 3.61 -13.33 -14.78
CA VAL A 181 3.11 -14.67 -14.46
C VAL A 181 4.22 -15.45 -13.79
N VAL A 182 3.98 -15.87 -12.56
CA VAL A 182 4.90 -16.69 -11.76
C VAL A 182 4.15 -17.89 -11.21
N THR A 183 4.84 -19.01 -11.02
CA THR A 183 4.26 -20.19 -10.39
C THR A 183 4.11 -19.98 -8.88
N GLU A 184 3.40 -20.85 -8.21
CA GLU A 184 3.28 -20.81 -6.76
C GLU A 184 4.62 -21.09 -6.08
N GLU A 185 5.41 -22.00 -6.65
CA GLU A 185 6.75 -22.35 -6.19
C GLU A 185 7.71 -21.15 -6.29
N GLU A 186 7.70 -20.44 -7.42
CA GLU A 186 8.48 -19.21 -7.58
C GLU A 186 8.04 -18.14 -6.58
N ALA A 187 6.74 -17.95 -6.38
CA ALA A 187 6.25 -16.99 -5.39
C ALA A 187 6.66 -17.36 -3.96
N LYS A 188 6.66 -18.66 -3.59
CA LYS A 188 7.18 -19.15 -2.30
C LYS A 188 8.68 -18.88 -2.16
N GLU A 189 9.44 -19.08 -3.22
CA GLU A 189 10.87 -18.81 -3.26
C GLU A 189 11.16 -17.31 -3.09
N TYR A 190 10.40 -16.41 -3.75
CA TYR A 190 10.56 -14.97 -3.57
C TYR A 190 10.28 -14.53 -2.13
N VAL A 191 9.27 -15.13 -1.50
CA VAL A 191 8.97 -14.90 -0.07
C VAL A 191 10.12 -15.38 0.81
N ARG A 192 10.71 -16.56 0.52
CA ARG A 192 11.84 -17.11 1.25
C ARG A 192 13.06 -16.19 1.16
N ILE A 193 13.45 -15.82 -0.06
CA ILE A 193 14.58 -14.90 -0.31
C ILE A 193 14.37 -13.58 0.45
N TYR A 194 13.15 -12.99 0.37
CA TYR A 194 12.87 -11.75 1.08
C TYR A 194 13.07 -11.88 2.59
N ARG A 195 12.57 -12.97 3.18
CA ARG A 195 12.64 -13.19 4.64
C ARG A 195 14.05 -13.43 5.12
N GLU A 196 14.86 -14.14 4.35
CA GLU A 196 16.28 -14.38 4.66
C GLU A 196 17.11 -13.09 4.57
N GLU A 197 16.87 -12.28 3.54
CA GLU A 197 17.59 -11.02 3.33
C GLU A 197 17.17 -9.92 4.31
N ASN A 198 15.97 -10.00 4.88
CA ASN A 198 15.39 -8.97 5.73
C ASN A 198 15.04 -9.49 7.13
N ASP A 199 15.98 -10.19 7.76
CA ASP A 199 15.80 -10.84 9.05
C ASP A 199 15.35 -9.88 10.17
N LYS A 200 15.81 -8.64 10.15
CA LYS A 200 15.44 -7.61 11.13
C LYS A 200 13.98 -7.15 10.93
N ILE A 201 13.50 -7.11 9.69
CA ILE A 201 12.09 -6.83 9.41
C ILE A 201 11.22 -7.97 9.92
N ILE A 202 11.63 -9.23 9.70
CA ILE A 202 10.90 -10.40 10.23
C ILE A 202 10.85 -10.36 11.78
N LYS A 203 11.95 -10.00 12.40
CA LYS A 203 11.98 -9.82 13.86
C LYS A 203 11.04 -8.71 14.31
N LEU A 204 10.97 -7.58 13.60
CA LEU A 204 10.04 -6.50 13.91
C LEU A 204 8.59 -6.98 13.85
N TRP A 205 8.21 -7.82 12.90
CA TRP A 205 6.86 -8.40 12.87
C TRP A 205 6.57 -9.26 14.10
N GLN A 206 7.49 -10.16 14.46
CA GLN A 206 7.36 -10.99 15.67
C GLN A 206 7.25 -10.14 16.95
N ASP A 207 8.00 -9.05 17.02
CA ASP A 207 7.91 -8.11 18.14
C ASP A 207 6.61 -7.31 18.11
N SER A 208 6.06 -7.04 16.91
CA SER A 208 4.74 -6.41 16.74
C SER A 208 3.60 -7.35 17.19
N ASP A 209 3.69 -8.64 16.91
CA ASP A 209 2.72 -9.64 17.42
C ASP A 209 2.73 -9.67 18.94
N LYS A 210 3.91 -9.64 19.57
CA LYS A 210 4.03 -9.54 21.04
C LYS A 210 3.46 -8.23 21.58
N ALA A 211 3.61 -7.13 20.82
CA ALA A 211 3.02 -5.84 21.18
C ALA A 211 1.48 -5.90 21.15
N LEU A 212 0.90 -6.51 20.12
CA LEU A 212 -0.55 -6.72 20.06
C LEU A 212 -1.05 -7.63 21.19
N ALA A 213 -0.31 -8.69 21.50
CA ALA A 213 -0.58 -9.56 22.65
C ALA A 213 -0.59 -8.77 23.98
N HIS A 214 0.40 -7.91 24.18
CA HIS A 214 0.50 -7.06 25.35
C HIS A 214 -0.71 -6.13 25.50
N ILE A 215 -1.20 -5.57 24.38
CA ILE A 215 -2.40 -4.72 24.36
C ILE A 215 -3.65 -5.56 24.67
N ALA A 216 -3.84 -6.70 23.99
CA ALA A 216 -5.01 -7.58 24.14
C ALA A 216 -5.17 -8.13 25.57
N GLU A 217 -4.05 -8.39 26.25
CA GLU A 217 -4.01 -8.87 27.64
C GLU A 217 -4.16 -7.74 28.66
N GLY A 218 -4.21 -6.49 28.24
CA GLY A 218 -4.33 -5.33 29.12
C GLY A 218 -3.17 -5.21 30.14
N LYS A 219 -1.98 -5.70 29.77
CA LYS A 219 -0.81 -5.71 30.66
C LYS A 219 -0.44 -4.30 31.15
N LYS A 220 -0.17 -4.19 32.44
CA LYS A 220 0.36 -2.95 33.04
C LYS A 220 1.81 -2.76 32.62
N GLY A 221 2.23 -1.49 32.54
CA GLY A 221 3.55 -1.11 32.02
C GLY A 221 3.56 -1.00 30.52
N GLY A 222 4.74 -0.92 29.92
CA GLY A 222 4.87 -0.80 28.48
C GLY A 222 6.15 -1.45 27.98
N ILE A 223 6.21 -1.67 26.68
CA ILE A 223 7.38 -2.23 26.00
C ILE A 223 7.75 -1.36 24.79
N TRP A 224 9.04 -1.29 24.49
CA TRP A 224 9.52 -0.60 23.31
C TRP A 224 9.40 -1.49 22.07
N LEU A 225 8.89 -0.93 20.98
CA LEU A 225 8.84 -1.58 19.68
C LEU A 225 9.80 -0.88 18.71
N GLY A 226 10.50 -1.71 17.92
CA GLY A 226 11.47 -1.26 16.93
C GLY A 226 12.86 -0.96 17.49
N LYS A 227 13.85 -0.90 16.61
CA LYS A 227 15.26 -0.74 16.95
C LYS A 227 15.56 0.55 17.72
N HIS A 228 14.90 1.63 17.36
CA HIS A 228 15.20 2.97 17.86
C HIS A 228 14.40 3.37 19.10
N LYS A 229 13.60 2.47 19.66
CA LYS A 229 12.79 2.72 20.86
C LYS A 229 11.97 4.01 20.74
N CYS A 230 11.37 4.24 19.57
CA CYS A 230 10.55 5.41 19.30
C CYS A 230 9.04 5.11 19.33
N LEU A 231 8.67 3.86 19.47
CA LEU A 231 7.29 3.41 19.61
C LEU A 231 7.13 2.75 20.99
N TRP A 232 6.22 3.32 21.82
CA TRP A 232 5.96 2.82 23.15
C TRP A 232 4.59 2.12 23.20
N VAL A 233 4.59 0.85 23.50
CA VAL A 233 3.39 0.01 23.54
C VAL A 233 2.85 -0.03 24.97
N THR A 234 1.59 0.33 25.14
CA THR A 234 0.85 0.27 26.40
C THR A 234 -0.47 -0.46 26.18
N LYS A 235 -1.23 -0.73 27.23
CA LYS A 235 -2.58 -1.28 27.15
C LYS A 235 -3.55 -0.42 26.29
N GLU A 236 -3.23 0.85 26.06
CA GLU A 236 -4.08 1.79 25.30
C GLU A 236 -3.77 1.77 23.81
N GLY A 237 -2.65 1.18 23.42
CA GLY A 237 -2.18 1.12 22.05
C GLY A 237 -0.69 1.42 21.93
N ILE A 238 -0.29 1.81 20.73
CA ILE A 238 1.10 2.14 20.38
C ILE A 238 1.24 3.66 20.34
N GLN A 239 2.00 4.23 21.27
CA GLN A 239 2.34 5.65 21.29
C GLN A 239 3.41 5.95 20.25
N LEU A 240 3.16 6.97 19.44
CA LEU A 240 4.05 7.47 18.40
C LEU A 240 4.97 8.57 18.96
N PRO A 241 6.06 8.95 18.25
CA PRO A 241 6.99 10.01 18.66
C PRO A 241 6.36 11.39 18.84
N ASN A 242 5.17 11.62 18.32
CA ASN A 242 4.40 12.87 18.46
C ASN A 242 3.33 12.79 19.56
N ASP A 243 3.46 11.84 20.48
CA ASP A 243 2.54 11.56 21.59
C ASP A 243 1.12 11.13 21.18
N LEU A 244 0.84 10.94 19.90
CA LEU A 244 -0.40 10.34 19.45
C LEU A 244 -0.36 8.82 19.59
N TYR A 245 -1.53 8.19 19.61
CA TYR A 245 -1.66 6.75 19.75
C TYR A 245 -2.30 6.10 18.51
N ILE A 246 -1.73 5.00 18.06
CA ILE A 246 -2.45 4.02 17.25
C ILE A 246 -3.22 3.14 18.25
N ARG A 247 -4.53 3.35 18.31
CA ARG A 247 -5.40 2.67 19.28
C ARG A 247 -5.98 1.40 18.69
N TYR A 248 -6.12 0.39 19.53
CA TYR A 248 -6.73 -0.90 19.22
C TYR A 248 -7.88 -1.13 20.21
N PRO A 249 -9.03 -0.42 20.06
CA PRO A 249 -10.14 -0.56 20.99
C PRO A 249 -10.68 -1.99 20.94
N ASP A 250 -10.93 -2.56 22.11
CA ASP A 250 -11.52 -3.90 22.29
C ASP A 250 -10.74 -5.05 21.64
N LEU A 251 -9.42 -4.88 21.44
CA LEU A 251 -8.57 -5.96 20.95
C LEU A 251 -8.59 -7.14 21.91
N LYS A 252 -8.98 -8.30 21.42
CA LYS A 252 -9.06 -9.56 22.17
C LYS A 252 -8.49 -10.69 21.33
N TRP A 253 -8.08 -11.76 22.01
CA TRP A 253 -7.76 -13.01 21.33
C TRP A 253 -9.02 -13.62 20.72
N ASP A 254 -8.92 -14.07 19.48
CA ASP A 254 -9.95 -14.93 18.90
C ASP A 254 -9.74 -16.35 19.43
N THR A 255 -10.71 -16.83 20.19
CA THR A 255 -10.70 -18.17 20.76
C THR A 255 -11.52 -19.17 19.95
N THR A 256 -11.99 -18.76 18.78
CA THR A 256 -12.87 -19.60 17.94
C THR A 256 -12.10 -20.51 16.97
N GLU A 257 -10.79 -20.29 16.80
CA GLU A 257 -9.90 -21.17 16.03
C GLU A 257 -9.07 -22.04 17.00
N THR A 258 -9.62 -23.16 17.43
CA THR A 258 -8.89 -24.30 18.01
C THR A 258 -9.19 -25.54 17.22
#